data_aa6cc4d99d476fb8d50e6638bcc1c83b
#
_entry.id   aa6cc4d99d476fb8d50e6638bcc1c83b
#
_cell.length_a   1.000
_cell.length_b   1.000
_cell.length_c   1.000
_cell.angle_alpha   90.00
_cell.angle_beta   90.00
_cell.angle_gamma   90.00
#
_symmetry.space_group_name_H-M   'P 1'
#
loop_
_entity.id
_entity.type
_entity.pdbx_description
1 polymer ?
#
loop_
_entity_poly.entity_id
_entity_poly.type
_entity_poly.pdbx_seq_one_letter_code
_entity_poly.pdbx_strand_id
1 'polypeptide(L)'
;LQKAFGRQIVNDALTPVCVTSYELTSSYPRIWKDDHAEDLPRDGDEPAWKVALATSAAPIYFPGAEVTAGDSHVDGGLYANNPTLIGLTEAVRYFRQPLERIRILSVGAGERAERIPYARARRMGVWQWKTAVYEHMVIAQARIAHEVTRRLLAPGQYERINIPLEHPYPIDDYDAARTLLEPGAQTARSRYLDLRKRFLFAPANLGRDQKAA
;
A
#
# COMPACT_ATOMS: atom_id res chain seq x y z
N LEU A 1 -3.93 -15.71 8.78
CA LEU A 1 -2.85 -15.49 7.81
C LEU A 1 -1.94 -16.72 7.70
N GLN A 2 -1.42 -17.28 8.79
CA GLN A 2 -0.54 -18.46 8.75
C GLN A 2 -1.15 -19.65 7.98
N LYS A 3 -2.46 -19.91 8.14
CA LYS A 3 -3.16 -20.96 7.39
C LYS A 3 -3.22 -20.66 5.87
N ALA A 4 -3.29 -19.38 5.48
CA ALA A 4 -3.36 -18.97 4.07
C ALA A 4 -1.99 -19.02 3.39
N PHE A 5 -0.95 -18.54 4.05
CA PHE A 5 0.41 -18.48 3.50
C PHE A 5 1.23 -19.78 3.74
N GLY A 6 0.83 -20.63 4.70
CA GLY A 6 1.56 -21.85 5.00
C GLY A 6 3.00 -21.58 5.44
N ARG A 7 3.96 -22.15 4.69
CA ARG A 7 5.41 -22.01 4.90
C ARG A 7 6.08 -21.02 3.94
N GLN A 8 5.30 -20.29 3.16
CA GLN A 8 5.86 -19.35 2.17
C GLN A 8 6.66 -18.25 2.86
N ILE A 9 7.77 -17.89 2.23
CA ILE A 9 8.63 -16.75 2.59
C ILE A 9 8.45 -15.63 1.56
N VAL A 10 8.96 -14.44 1.83
CA VAL A 10 8.84 -13.29 0.92
C VAL A 10 9.48 -13.58 -0.44
N ASN A 11 10.61 -14.33 -0.47
CA ASN A 11 11.29 -14.74 -1.72
C ASN A 11 10.48 -15.71 -2.60
N ASP A 12 9.42 -16.34 -2.08
CA ASP A 12 8.53 -17.18 -2.88
C ASP A 12 7.58 -16.36 -3.77
N ALA A 13 7.62 -15.04 -3.69
CA ALA A 13 6.83 -14.16 -4.54
C ALA A 13 7.21 -14.35 -6.01
N LEU A 14 6.20 -14.49 -6.90
CA LEU A 14 6.41 -14.71 -8.34
C LEU A 14 6.95 -13.47 -9.06
N THR A 15 6.79 -12.29 -8.47
CA THR A 15 7.27 -11.01 -8.97
C THR A 15 7.89 -10.23 -7.81
N PRO A 16 8.80 -9.27 -8.06
CA PRO A 16 9.32 -8.41 -7.00
C PRO A 16 8.21 -7.78 -6.19
N VAL A 17 8.36 -7.78 -4.88
CA VAL A 17 7.36 -7.31 -3.93
C VAL A 17 7.95 -6.31 -2.94
N CYS A 18 7.15 -5.31 -2.58
CA CYS A 18 7.41 -4.39 -1.47
C CYS A 18 6.19 -4.36 -0.56
N VAL A 19 6.38 -4.68 0.71
CA VAL A 19 5.34 -4.65 1.72
C VAL A 19 5.74 -3.67 2.81
N THR A 20 4.85 -2.76 3.19
CA THR A 20 5.16 -1.68 4.13
C THR A 20 4.65 -1.99 5.54
N SER A 21 5.46 -1.74 6.55
CA SER A 21 5.07 -1.68 7.96
C SER A 21 5.85 -0.57 8.67
N TYR A 22 5.39 -0.16 9.85
CA TYR A 22 6.13 0.77 10.67
C TYR A 22 6.62 0.08 11.93
N GLU A 23 7.94 0.07 12.13
CA GLU A 23 8.57 -0.56 13.28
C GLU A 23 8.57 0.39 14.48
N LEU A 24 7.87 -0.01 15.54
CA LEU A 24 7.76 0.81 16.77
C LEU A 24 9.03 0.78 17.62
N THR A 25 9.77 -0.33 17.58
CA THR A 25 11.01 -0.51 18.37
C THR A 25 12.13 0.41 17.92
N SER A 26 12.26 0.63 16.61
CA SER A 26 13.24 1.56 16.04
C SER A 26 12.67 2.92 15.66
N SER A 27 11.33 3.08 15.71
CA SER A 27 10.60 4.25 15.21
C SER A 27 10.93 4.53 13.73
N TYR A 28 11.00 3.49 12.91
CA TYR A 28 11.42 3.60 11.51
C TYR A 28 10.44 2.94 10.53
N PRO A 29 10.22 3.56 9.35
CA PRO A 29 9.48 2.92 8.26
C PRO A 29 10.20 1.67 7.76
N ARG A 30 9.52 0.53 7.75
CA ARG A 30 10.04 -0.73 7.23
C ARG A 30 9.40 -1.07 5.89
N ILE A 31 10.21 -1.43 4.90
CA ILE A 31 9.77 -1.94 3.61
C ILE A 31 10.37 -3.32 3.43
N TRP A 32 9.55 -4.35 3.58
CA TRP A 32 9.91 -5.75 3.38
C TRP A 32 9.98 -6.04 1.89
N LYS A 33 11.03 -6.69 1.44
CA LYS A 33 11.28 -6.96 0.02
C LYS A 33 11.77 -8.38 -0.19
N ASP A 34 11.51 -8.92 -1.38
CA ASP A 34 12.28 -10.05 -1.87
C ASP A 34 13.73 -9.59 -2.21
N ASP A 35 14.66 -10.56 -2.26
CA ASP A 35 16.08 -10.28 -2.50
C ASP A 35 16.36 -10.00 -3.99
N HIS A 36 15.68 -8.99 -4.56
CA HIS A 36 15.80 -8.64 -5.98
C HIS A 36 17.00 -7.73 -6.31
N ALA A 37 17.77 -7.28 -5.30
CA ALA A 37 19.01 -6.54 -5.48
C ALA A 37 20.00 -6.84 -4.35
N GLU A 38 21.30 -6.79 -4.64
CA GLU A 38 22.38 -7.18 -3.71
C GLU A 38 22.51 -6.25 -2.49
N ASP A 39 22.16 -4.98 -2.64
CA ASP A 39 22.26 -3.94 -1.61
C ASP A 39 21.00 -3.82 -0.73
N LEU A 40 20.04 -4.75 -0.88
CA LEU A 40 18.85 -4.79 -0.04
C LEU A 40 19.08 -5.55 1.26
N PRO A 41 18.36 -5.18 2.35
CA PRO A 41 18.23 -6.04 3.52
C PRO A 41 17.74 -7.44 3.09
N ARG A 42 18.24 -8.48 3.73
CA ARG A 42 17.81 -9.86 3.46
C ARG A 42 16.51 -10.17 4.18
N ASP A 43 15.42 -9.57 3.68
CA ASP A 43 14.06 -9.78 4.20
C ASP A 43 13.37 -10.96 3.52
N GLY A 44 13.95 -11.47 2.45
CA GLY A 44 13.38 -12.52 1.61
C GLY A 44 13.09 -13.81 2.35
N ASP A 45 13.84 -14.13 3.39
CA ASP A 45 13.66 -15.34 4.20
C ASP A 45 12.58 -15.23 5.28
N GLU A 46 12.02 -14.03 5.46
CA GLU A 46 10.97 -13.82 6.47
C GLU A 46 9.66 -14.53 6.05
N PRO A 47 8.95 -15.15 7.01
CA PRO A 47 7.68 -15.79 6.73
C PRO A 47 6.65 -14.78 6.20
N ALA A 48 6.14 -15.01 4.99
CA ALA A 48 5.19 -14.11 4.33
C ALA A 48 3.95 -13.80 5.18
N TRP A 49 3.47 -14.77 6.00
CA TRP A 49 2.34 -14.54 6.89
C TRP A 49 2.64 -13.55 8.01
N LYS A 50 3.89 -13.48 8.51
CA LYS A 50 4.30 -12.51 9.53
C LYS A 50 4.37 -11.12 8.94
N VAL A 51 4.96 -10.97 7.75
CA VAL A 51 5.02 -9.70 7.02
C VAL A 51 3.61 -9.21 6.67
N ALA A 52 2.72 -10.13 6.25
CA ALA A 52 1.31 -9.81 6.01
C ALA A 52 0.58 -9.37 7.30
N LEU A 53 0.90 -9.98 8.46
CA LEU A 53 0.35 -9.55 9.74
C LEU A 53 0.84 -8.14 10.13
N ALA A 54 2.13 -7.88 9.96
CA ALA A 54 2.74 -6.58 10.26
C ALA A 54 2.13 -5.45 9.42
N THR A 55 1.96 -5.67 8.11
CA THR A 55 1.39 -4.66 7.21
C THR A 55 -0.10 -4.39 7.42
N SER A 56 -0.81 -5.30 8.08
CA SER A 56 -2.26 -5.19 8.35
C SER A 56 -2.60 -4.87 9.81
N ALA A 57 -1.60 -4.67 10.68
CA ALA A 57 -1.78 -4.35 12.09
C ALA A 57 -2.11 -2.86 12.30
N ALA A 58 -3.27 -2.42 11.80
CA ALA A 58 -3.69 -1.02 11.87
C ALA A 58 -3.80 -0.53 13.33
N PRO A 59 -3.08 0.54 13.70
CA PRO A 59 -3.17 1.12 15.03
C PRO A 59 -4.62 1.41 15.43
N ILE A 60 -4.93 1.28 16.74
CA ILE A 60 -6.27 1.45 17.30
C ILE A 60 -7.17 0.20 17.12
N TYR A 61 -7.07 -0.49 15.97
CA TYR A 61 -7.94 -1.63 15.63
C TYR A 61 -7.29 -2.97 15.97
N PHE A 62 -5.99 -3.10 15.76
CA PHE A 62 -5.28 -4.37 15.96
C PHE A 62 -4.04 -4.20 16.83
N PRO A 63 -3.63 -5.25 17.58
CA PRO A 63 -2.36 -5.25 18.28
C PRO A 63 -1.19 -5.22 17.29
N GLY A 64 -0.04 -4.70 17.72
CA GLY A 64 1.20 -4.77 16.95
C GLY A 64 1.61 -6.22 16.67
N ALA A 65 2.32 -6.42 15.57
CA ALA A 65 2.81 -7.72 15.13
C ALA A 65 4.32 -7.84 15.35
N GLU A 66 4.79 -9.05 15.67
CA GLU A 66 6.19 -9.40 15.72
C GLU A 66 6.56 -10.19 14.44
N VAL A 67 7.61 -9.75 13.74
CA VAL A 67 8.17 -10.46 12.58
C VAL A 67 9.45 -11.15 13.01
N THR A 68 10.44 -10.38 13.45
CA THR A 68 11.68 -10.87 14.06
C THR A 68 11.58 -10.80 15.57
N ALA A 69 12.26 -11.68 16.29
CA ALA A 69 12.16 -11.73 17.75
C ALA A 69 12.52 -10.39 18.40
N GLY A 70 11.60 -9.82 19.17
CA GLY A 70 11.76 -8.57 19.91
C GLY A 70 11.44 -7.30 19.13
N ASP A 71 11.08 -7.37 17.84
CA ASP A 71 10.57 -6.22 17.11
C ASP A 71 9.05 -6.02 17.35
N SER A 72 8.54 -4.88 16.98
CA SER A 72 7.10 -4.59 17.04
C SER A 72 6.71 -3.73 15.85
N HIS A 73 5.80 -4.22 15.04
CA HIS A 73 5.33 -3.56 13.83
C HIS A 73 3.85 -3.21 13.89
N VAL A 74 3.52 -2.11 13.24
CA VAL A 74 2.13 -1.72 12.92
C VAL A 74 2.00 -1.46 11.42
N ASP A 75 0.77 -1.33 10.95
CA ASP A 75 0.42 -1.12 9.56
C ASP A 75 1.26 0.00 8.90
N GLY A 76 1.81 -0.31 7.74
CA GLY A 76 2.53 0.65 6.91
C GLY A 76 1.66 1.77 6.35
N GLY A 77 0.35 1.63 6.39
CA GLY A 77 -0.61 2.70 6.11
C GLY A 77 -0.39 3.95 6.95
N LEU A 78 0.31 3.84 8.08
CA LEU A 78 0.73 4.98 8.90
C LEU A 78 1.55 6.02 8.11
N TYR A 79 2.38 5.58 7.15
CA TYR A 79 3.22 6.46 6.32
C TYR A 79 3.09 6.23 4.81
N ALA A 80 2.58 5.09 4.37
CA ALA A 80 2.50 4.67 2.97
C ALA A 80 1.19 3.96 2.62
N ASN A 81 0.03 4.51 3.03
CA ASN A 81 -1.30 4.00 2.66
C ASN A 81 -1.53 4.00 1.14
N ASN A 82 -0.78 4.79 0.41
CA ASN A 82 -0.62 4.72 -1.04
C ASN A 82 0.86 4.53 -1.37
N PRO A 83 1.36 3.29 -1.54
CA PRO A 83 2.78 3.00 -1.70
C PRO A 83 3.31 3.28 -3.12
N THR A 84 2.61 4.07 -3.94
CA THR A 84 3.03 4.36 -5.34
C THR A 84 4.42 4.98 -5.44
N LEU A 85 4.80 5.86 -4.51
CA LEU A 85 6.14 6.45 -4.50
C LEU A 85 7.22 5.42 -4.17
N ILE A 86 6.91 4.45 -3.30
CA ILE A 86 7.83 3.34 -3.00
C ILE A 86 8.02 2.50 -4.27
N GLY A 87 6.94 2.05 -4.92
CA GLY A 87 7.03 1.28 -6.16
C GLY A 87 7.73 2.04 -7.29
N LEU A 88 7.50 3.37 -7.40
CA LEU A 88 8.22 4.21 -8.37
C LEU A 88 9.72 4.25 -8.06
N THR A 89 10.09 4.40 -6.79
CA THR A 89 11.49 4.41 -6.36
C THR A 89 12.16 3.07 -6.63
N GLU A 90 11.49 1.95 -6.37
CA GLU A 90 11.99 0.62 -6.70
C GLU A 90 12.26 0.48 -8.20
N ALA A 91 11.29 0.88 -9.04
CA ALA A 91 11.43 0.80 -10.49
C ALA A 91 12.65 1.60 -11.01
N VAL A 92 12.84 2.81 -10.48
CA VAL A 92 13.95 3.68 -10.90
C VAL A 92 15.29 3.21 -10.31
N ARG A 93 15.34 2.94 -9.00
CA ARG A 93 16.59 2.70 -8.27
C ARG A 93 17.14 1.29 -8.50
N TYR A 94 16.29 0.28 -8.35
CA TYR A 94 16.71 -1.12 -8.36
C TYR A 94 16.53 -1.78 -9.73
N PHE A 95 15.41 -1.51 -10.42
CA PHE A 95 15.20 -2.02 -11.77
C PHE A 95 15.73 -1.11 -12.87
N ARG A 96 16.31 0.05 -12.52
CA ARG A 96 16.96 1.01 -13.42
C ARG A 96 16.07 1.40 -14.61
N GLN A 97 14.76 1.44 -14.39
CA GLN A 97 13.81 1.81 -15.43
C GLN A 97 13.75 3.33 -15.58
N PRO A 98 13.87 3.85 -16.81
CA PRO A 98 13.61 5.26 -17.08
C PRO A 98 12.12 5.58 -16.88
N LEU A 99 11.81 6.81 -16.44
CA LEU A 99 10.42 7.22 -16.10
C LEU A 99 9.44 6.98 -17.26
N GLU A 100 9.90 7.13 -18.50
CA GLU A 100 9.10 6.96 -19.72
C GLU A 100 8.59 5.50 -19.90
N ARG A 101 9.28 4.53 -19.31
CA ARG A 101 8.91 3.11 -19.35
C ARG A 101 8.07 2.66 -18.19
N ILE A 102 7.97 3.47 -17.13
CA ILE A 102 7.25 3.10 -15.93
C ILE A 102 5.75 3.36 -16.13
N ARG A 103 4.94 2.38 -15.79
CA ARG A 103 3.49 2.50 -15.71
C ARG A 103 3.01 2.00 -14.36
N ILE A 104 2.21 2.78 -13.67
CA ILE A 104 1.73 2.48 -12.33
C ILE A 104 0.21 2.44 -12.31
N LEU A 105 -0.32 1.30 -11.93
CA LEU A 105 -1.72 1.14 -11.54
C LEU A 105 -1.80 1.09 -10.02
N SER A 106 -2.41 2.10 -9.41
CA SER A 106 -2.64 2.18 -7.97
C SER A 106 -4.10 1.85 -7.66
N VAL A 107 -4.31 0.87 -6.79
CA VAL A 107 -5.66 0.44 -6.40
C VAL A 107 -5.82 0.65 -4.91
N GLY A 108 -6.82 1.42 -4.50
CA GLY A 108 -7.20 1.64 -3.11
C GLY A 108 -8.49 0.88 -2.76
N ALA A 109 -8.71 0.66 -1.48
CA ALA A 109 -9.91 0.00 -0.95
C ALA A 109 -11.15 0.91 -0.86
N GLY A 110 -11.01 2.15 -1.29
CA GLY A 110 -12.01 3.20 -1.14
C GLY A 110 -11.57 4.26 -0.13
N GLU A 111 -12.12 5.44 -0.24
CA GLU A 111 -11.77 6.56 0.63
C GLU A 111 -13.01 7.37 0.98
N ARG A 112 -13.16 7.66 2.25
CA ARG A 112 -14.05 8.71 2.73
C ARG A 112 -13.25 9.66 3.62
N ALA A 113 -13.11 10.91 3.16
CA ALA A 113 -12.58 11.97 4.01
C ALA A 113 -13.72 12.68 4.72
N GLU A 114 -13.74 12.66 6.05
CA GLU A 114 -14.62 13.56 6.79
C GLU A 114 -14.21 15.01 6.49
N ARG A 115 -15.16 15.80 5.99
CA ARG A 115 -14.93 17.25 5.82
C ARG A 115 -15.22 17.96 7.13
N ILE A 116 -14.21 18.57 7.73
CA ILE A 116 -14.35 19.32 8.98
C ILE A 116 -14.48 20.82 8.62
N PRO A 117 -15.68 21.43 8.72
CA PRO A 117 -15.86 22.84 8.47
C PRO A 117 -15.08 23.69 9.48
N TYR A 118 -14.64 24.88 9.10
CA TYR A 118 -13.90 25.80 9.96
C TYR A 118 -14.61 26.07 11.30
N ALA A 119 -15.94 26.24 11.29
CA ALA A 119 -16.72 26.46 12.49
C ALA A 119 -16.61 25.33 13.52
N ARG A 120 -16.41 24.08 13.06
CA ARG A 120 -16.12 22.92 13.92
C ARG A 120 -14.62 22.87 14.27
N ALA A 121 -13.74 23.00 13.28
CA ALA A 121 -12.30 22.87 13.47
C ALA A 121 -11.75 23.83 14.52
N ARG A 122 -12.23 25.09 14.56
CA ARG A 122 -11.82 26.11 15.54
C ARG A 122 -12.14 25.78 17.01
N ARG A 123 -12.99 24.76 17.24
CA ARG A 123 -13.42 24.32 18.57
C ARG A 123 -12.85 22.96 18.93
N MET A 124 -12.08 22.33 18.04
CA MET A 124 -11.53 21.00 18.27
C MET A 124 -10.31 21.09 19.17
N GLY A 125 -10.37 20.43 20.30
CA GLY A 125 -9.27 20.14 21.21
C GLY A 125 -8.85 18.68 21.09
N VAL A 126 -7.99 18.22 21.99
CA VAL A 126 -7.42 16.85 22.01
C VAL A 126 -8.51 15.78 21.92
N TRP A 127 -9.60 15.94 22.66
CA TRP A 127 -10.69 14.96 22.68
C TRP A 127 -11.49 14.86 21.39
N GLN A 128 -11.64 15.95 20.67
CA GLN A 128 -12.34 15.97 19.39
C GLN A 128 -11.46 15.45 18.24
N TRP A 129 -10.14 15.61 18.37
CA TRP A 129 -9.20 15.07 17.39
C TRP A 129 -9.09 13.55 17.43
N LYS A 130 -8.90 12.95 18.61
CA LYS A 130 -8.83 11.48 18.81
C LYS A 130 -8.39 10.71 17.54
N THR A 131 -9.28 9.83 17.04
CA THR A 131 -9.06 9.04 15.83
C THR A 131 -9.05 9.87 14.54
N ALA A 132 -9.70 11.05 14.54
CA ALA A 132 -9.75 11.91 13.36
C ALA A 132 -8.36 12.35 12.88
N VAL A 133 -7.42 12.60 13.81
CA VAL A 133 -6.04 12.95 13.44
C VAL A 133 -5.37 11.84 12.66
N TYR A 134 -5.52 10.59 13.11
CA TYR A 134 -4.96 9.43 12.42
C TYR A 134 -5.55 9.27 11.02
N GLU A 135 -6.87 9.32 10.88
CA GLU A 135 -7.56 9.23 9.59
C GLU A 135 -7.10 10.32 8.61
N HIS A 136 -7.05 11.57 9.07
CA HIS A 136 -6.59 12.68 8.23
C HIS A 136 -5.12 12.55 7.84
N MET A 137 -4.24 12.05 8.71
CA MET A 137 -2.83 11.80 8.38
C MET A 137 -2.70 10.72 7.30
N VAL A 138 -3.42 9.60 7.44
CA VAL A 138 -3.43 8.50 6.46
C VAL A 138 -3.93 8.98 5.09
N ILE A 139 -5.01 9.78 5.07
CA ILE A 139 -5.55 10.34 3.83
C ILE A 139 -4.58 11.36 3.22
N ALA A 140 -4.02 12.26 4.03
CA ALA A 140 -3.13 13.31 3.53
C ALA A 140 -1.89 12.74 2.86
N GLN A 141 -1.23 11.76 3.48
CA GLN A 141 -0.05 11.12 2.89
C GLN A 141 -0.40 10.31 1.63
N ALA A 142 -1.57 9.64 1.60
CA ALA A 142 -2.01 8.92 0.41
C ALA A 142 -2.28 9.87 -0.77
N ARG A 143 -2.83 11.05 -0.50
CA ARG A 143 -3.09 12.08 -1.51
C ARG A 143 -1.82 12.73 -2.00
N ILE A 144 -0.85 13.03 -1.12
CA ILE A 144 0.44 13.58 -1.58
C ILE A 144 1.19 12.58 -2.45
N ALA A 145 1.19 11.29 -2.09
CA ALA A 145 1.79 10.24 -2.92
C ALA A 145 1.12 10.18 -4.30
N HIS A 146 -0.22 10.27 -4.38
CA HIS A 146 -0.96 10.38 -5.63
C HIS A 146 -0.54 11.59 -6.45
N GLU A 147 -0.57 12.79 -5.86
CA GLU A 147 -0.27 14.04 -6.57
C GLU A 147 1.16 14.11 -7.06
N VAL A 148 2.13 13.65 -6.27
CA VAL A 148 3.54 13.62 -6.67
C VAL A 148 3.74 12.63 -7.81
N THR A 149 3.22 11.41 -7.69
CA THR A 149 3.35 10.40 -8.76
C THR A 149 2.73 10.87 -10.07
N ARG A 150 1.54 11.47 -10.01
CA ARG A 150 0.83 12.01 -11.17
C ARG A 150 1.58 13.13 -11.88
N ARG A 151 2.40 13.90 -11.15
CA ARG A 151 3.22 14.99 -11.71
C ARG A 151 4.57 14.53 -12.25
N LEU A 152 5.09 13.43 -11.71
CA LEU A 152 6.37 12.86 -12.15
C LEU A 152 6.22 12.04 -13.45
N LEU A 153 5.09 11.40 -13.63
CA LEU A 153 4.84 10.53 -14.78
C LEU A 153 4.04 11.27 -15.88
N ALA A 154 4.29 10.92 -17.13
CA ALA A 154 3.57 11.49 -18.25
C ALA A 154 2.09 11.05 -18.26
N PRO A 155 1.20 11.80 -18.94
CA PRO A 155 -0.20 11.42 -19.08
C PRO A 155 -0.36 9.99 -19.61
N GLY A 156 -1.19 9.20 -18.95
CA GLY A 156 -1.44 7.80 -19.31
C GLY A 156 -0.50 6.77 -18.66
N GLN A 157 0.58 7.16 -18.01
CA GLN A 157 1.48 6.25 -17.30
C GLN A 157 1.03 5.93 -15.88
N TYR A 158 0.19 6.76 -15.29
CA TYR A 158 -0.32 6.57 -13.92
C TYR A 158 -1.84 6.59 -13.91
N GLU A 159 -2.42 5.64 -13.21
CA GLU A 159 -3.85 5.57 -12.93
C GLU A 159 -4.05 5.19 -11.46
N ARG A 160 -4.94 5.89 -10.76
CA ARG A 160 -5.39 5.51 -9.42
C ARG A 160 -6.88 5.23 -9.43
N ILE A 161 -7.22 4.02 -9.01
CA ILE A 161 -8.59 3.61 -8.73
C ILE A 161 -8.77 3.66 -7.21
N ASN A 162 -9.61 4.57 -6.76
CA ASN A 162 -9.98 4.68 -5.34
C ASN A 162 -11.41 5.20 -5.26
N ILE A 163 -12.34 4.33 -4.88
CA ILE A 163 -13.77 4.62 -4.93
C ILE A 163 -14.14 5.55 -3.78
N PRO A 164 -14.88 6.67 -4.02
CA PRO A 164 -15.44 7.45 -2.94
C PRO A 164 -16.48 6.62 -2.19
N LEU A 165 -16.36 6.55 -0.88
CA LEU A 165 -17.29 5.81 -0.03
C LEU A 165 -18.40 6.75 0.49
N GLU A 166 -19.66 6.32 0.39
CA GLU A 166 -20.83 7.10 0.86
C GLU A 166 -20.92 7.10 2.38
N HIS A 167 -20.55 5.98 3.02
CA HIS A 167 -20.60 5.79 4.46
C HIS A 167 -19.21 5.49 5.03
N PRO A 168 -18.95 5.77 6.33
CA PRO A 168 -17.79 5.27 7.00
C PRO A 168 -17.94 3.75 7.18
N TYR A 169 -16.89 3.02 6.81
CA TYR A 169 -16.79 1.58 7.03
C TYR A 169 -15.65 1.34 8.01
N PRO A 170 -15.95 0.97 9.27
CA PRO A 170 -14.91 0.58 10.21
C PRO A 170 -14.06 -0.56 9.64
N ILE A 171 -12.76 -0.53 9.88
CA ILE A 171 -11.82 -1.50 9.29
C ILE A 171 -12.03 -2.91 9.85
N ASP A 172 -12.65 -3.02 11.00
CA ASP A 172 -13.01 -4.27 11.71
C ASP A 172 -14.46 -4.73 11.45
N ASP A 173 -15.22 -4.02 10.61
CA ASP A 173 -16.58 -4.39 10.23
C ASP A 173 -16.57 -5.35 9.04
N TYR A 174 -16.58 -6.65 9.34
CA TYR A 174 -16.57 -7.71 8.32
C TYR A 174 -17.83 -7.71 7.45
N ASP A 175 -19.00 -7.42 8.01
CA ASP A 175 -20.25 -7.42 7.26
C ASP A 175 -20.34 -6.22 6.33
N ALA A 176 -19.85 -5.06 6.76
CA ALA A 176 -19.71 -3.89 5.91
C ALA A 176 -18.78 -4.13 4.72
N ALA A 177 -17.70 -4.88 4.90
CA ALA A 177 -16.77 -5.22 3.81
C ALA A 177 -17.48 -5.95 2.65
N ARG A 178 -18.51 -6.74 2.92
CA ARG A 178 -19.30 -7.42 1.87
C ARG A 178 -20.05 -6.44 0.97
N THR A 179 -20.48 -5.32 1.50
CA THR A 179 -21.21 -4.28 0.73
C THR A 179 -20.31 -3.55 -0.27
N LEU A 180 -18.98 -3.60 -0.06
CA LEU A 180 -17.99 -2.98 -0.93
C LEU A 180 -17.64 -3.83 -2.17
N LEU A 181 -18.00 -5.11 -2.17
CA LEU A 181 -17.67 -6.02 -3.28
C LEU A 181 -18.32 -5.60 -4.59
N GLU A 182 -19.62 -5.25 -4.58
CA GLU A 182 -20.32 -4.90 -5.81
C GLU A 182 -19.87 -3.56 -6.42
N PRO A 183 -19.72 -2.45 -5.66
CA PRO A 183 -19.12 -1.21 -6.18
C PRO A 183 -17.70 -1.41 -6.73
N GLY A 184 -16.88 -2.24 -6.07
CA GLY A 184 -15.55 -2.61 -6.55
C GLY A 184 -15.60 -3.38 -7.87
N ALA A 185 -16.47 -4.40 -7.96
CA ALA A 185 -16.66 -5.20 -9.16
C ALA A 185 -17.20 -4.37 -10.32
N GLN A 186 -18.15 -3.48 -10.08
CA GLN A 186 -18.68 -2.57 -11.10
C GLN A 186 -17.60 -1.64 -11.64
N THR A 187 -16.78 -1.05 -10.76
CA THR A 187 -15.65 -0.22 -11.16
C THR A 187 -14.64 -1.02 -11.97
N ALA A 188 -14.30 -2.24 -11.55
CA ALA A 188 -13.39 -3.11 -12.28
C ALA A 188 -13.93 -3.43 -13.69
N ARG A 189 -15.21 -3.82 -13.81
CA ARG A 189 -15.84 -4.14 -15.10
C ARG A 189 -15.85 -2.94 -16.05
N SER A 190 -16.22 -1.76 -15.56
CA SER A 190 -16.30 -0.53 -16.38
C SER A 190 -14.94 -0.05 -16.89
N ARG A 191 -13.86 -0.31 -16.14
CA ARG A 191 -12.51 0.16 -16.45
C ARG A 191 -11.62 -0.93 -17.07
N TYR A 192 -12.05 -2.20 -17.08
CA TYR A 192 -11.21 -3.35 -17.41
C TYR A 192 -10.50 -3.25 -18.76
N LEU A 193 -11.23 -2.92 -19.83
CA LEU A 193 -10.67 -2.89 -21.18
C LEU A 193 -9.60 -1.80 -21.35
N ASP A 194 -9.80 -0.63 -20.76
CA ASP A 194 -8.83 0.46 -20.77
C ASP A 194 -7.59 0.10 -19.94
N LEU A 195 -7.81 -0.34 -18.70
CA LEU A 195 -6.73 -0.73 -17.79
C LEU A 195 -5.89 -1.89 -18.36
N ARG A 196 -6.56 -2.87 -18.97
CA ARG A 196 -5.89 -4.00 -19.61
C ARG A 196 -4.93 -3.53 -20.70
N LYS A 197 -5.37 -2.64 -21.58
CA LYS A 197 -4.53 -2.11 -22.66
C LYS A 197 -3.33 -1.31 -22.13
N ARG A 198 -3.54 -0.50 -21.09
CA ARG A 198 -2.53 0.44 -20.59
C ARG A 198 -1.54 -0.20 -19.62
N PHE A 199 -1.97 -1.15 -18.80
CA PHE A 199 -1.18 -1.66 -17.68
C PHE A 199 -0.91 -3.16 -17.69
N LEU A 200 -1.77 -3.99 -18.33
CA LEU A 200 -1.67 -5.44 -18.19
C LEU A 200 -1.13 -6.15 -19.46
N PHE A 201 -0.99 -5.45 -20.59
CA PHE A 201 -0.46 -6.00 -21.86
C PHE A 201 0.82 -5.35 -22.35
N ALA A 202 1.52 -4.58 -21.55
CA ALA A 202 2.91 -4.28 -21.86
C ALA A 202 3.70 -5.59 -21.71
N PRO A 203 4.55 -5.99 -22.69
CA PRO A 203 5.38 -7.17 -22.51
C PRO A 203 6.22 -6.97 -21.24
N ALA A 204 6.01 -7.84 -20.26
CA ALA A 204 6.78 -7.86 -19.04
C ALA A 204 8.15 -8.47 -19.36
N ASN A 205 9.03 -7.71 -20.00
CA ASN A 205 10.48 -7.93 -19.91
C ASN A 205 10.99 -7.36 -18.57
N LEU A 206 10.35 -7.77 -17.49
CA LEU A 206 10.90 -7.60 -16.15
C LEU A 206 11.91 -8.72 -15.95
N GLY A 207 13.17 -8.38 -16.16
CA GLY A 207 14.39 -9.09 -15.91
C GLY A 207 14.39 -10.32 -15.02
N ARG A 208 13.79 -11.43 -15.46
CA ARG A 208 14.17 -12.74 -14.93
C ARG A 208 15.63 -13.09 -15.30
N ASP A 209 16.23 -12.36 -16.26
CA ASP A 209 17.61 -12.58 -16.69
C ASP A 209 18.66 -11.95 -15.73
N GLN A 210 18.27 -11.19 -14.70
CA GLN A 210 19.19 -10.64 -13.74
C GLN A 210 19.35 -11.48 -12.45
N LYS A 211 18.56 -12.54 -12.25
CA LYS A 211 18.80 -13.51 -11.17
C LYS A 211 19.83 -14.59 -11.53
N ALA A 212 20.43 -14.54 -12.73
CA ALA A 212 21.37 -15.56 -13.26
C ALA A 212 22.69 -15.00 -13.79
N ALA A 213 23.19 -13.90 -13.19
CA ALA A 213 24.54 -13.42 -13.48
C ALA A 213 25.24 -12.95 -12.21
#